data_367b95276b20abaf499e153d34a90024
#
_entry.id   367b95276b20abaf499e153d34a90024
#
_cell.length_a   1.000
_cell.length_b   1.000
_cell.length_c   1.000
_cell.angle_alpha   90.00
_cell.angle_beta   90.00
_cell.angle_gamma   90.00
#
_symmetry.space_group_name_H-M   'P 1'
#
loop_
_entity.id
_entity.type
_entity.pdbx_description
1 polymer ?
#
loop_
_entity_poly.entity_id
_entity_poly.type
_entity_poly.pdbx_seq_one_letter_code
_entity_poly.pdbx_strand_id
1 'polypeptide(L)'
;MRSPVKLLSTAFAVLSLAAFISCGEKGCKPVDGPEEEFERYVKGSRFKSAVLDEYVTYSLFMPADYEDGTENSYPVVYFLHGYGEASTKDWTKYMNVIASLEENGLQPMIYVFPNGWNSYYCNAYDGSFNYMDMFVNELVPHIDENYRTVADREHRGIMGYSMGGFGAMVLALRHPETFGMSAPMSMSFRTDEQYMAESQDGWNNQWGSVFGGYSEKGEGRITDYYKEHCPYYQFTSGNKGKLSAVRWFFHCGDDEEQLLIANGDLHVQLRENGYEHEFRIGDGAHSDTYWMAAEREILPWMAHVMNGGGKWDKASDPGSIKMSDLKEDGSFASKAYEEAEEKGGLAIYLAHKGLDKNLTGKMISLMSQFGSIFPYMILPCDLEVKPLSEWMEEYEEKYKVGGTDSNSHVMAFGSAGREAWDLKDRFSRYYFVDADLTDDEASLTADAEKSYYIDQTDESMNYKDMNSLYKACKNILLEDGSSTEADFEYRMRNSSGNAEQDMLLAAKSIAENIKYQ
;
A
#
# COMPACT_ATOMS: atom_id res chain seq x y z
N MET A 1 56.15 13.60 -31.16
CA MET A 1 55.09 13.59 -32.20
C MET A 1 53.90 12.81 -31.69
N ARG A 2 52.88 13.45 -31.22
CA ARG A 2 51.62 12.85 -30.77
C ARG A 2 50.49 13.57 -31.49
N SER A 3 49.73 12.84 -32.31
CA SER A 3 48.53 13.34 -32.97
C SER A 3 47.37 13.45 -31.99
N PRO A 4 46.50 14.43 -32.09
CA PRO A 4 45.29 14.54 -31.29
C PRO A 4 44.12 13.82 -31.97
N VAL A 5 43.41 13.01 -31.17
CA VAL A 5 42.15 12.39 -31.53
C VAL A 5 41.04 13.46 -31.46
N LYS A 6 40.31 13.62 -32.55
CA LYS A 6 39.12 14.48 -32.61
C LYS A 6 37.92 13.71 -32.02
N LEU A 7 37.32 14.24 -30.93
CA LEU A 7 36.00 13.89 -30.49
C LEU A 7 34.96 14.55 -31.42
N LEU A 8 34.14 13.73 -32.08
CA LEU A 8 32.90 14.19 -32.69
C LEU A 8 31.80 14.19 -31.62
N SER A 9 31.36 15.38 -31.24
CA SER A 9 30.11 15.56 -30.46
C SER A 9 28.94 15.63 -31.45
N THR A 10 28.10 14.60 -31.48
CA THR A 10 26.79 14.66 -32.13
C THR A 10 25.80 15.27 -31.15
N ALA A 11 25.46 16.53 -31.40
CA ALA A 11 24.35 17.20 -30.73
C ALA A 11 23.02 16.67 -31.32
N PHE A 12 22.21 16.00 -30.52
CA PHE A 12 20.80 15.77 -30.82
C PHE A 12 20.04 17.07 -30.52
N ALA A 13 19.59 17.72 -31.57
CA ALA A 13 18.65 18.84 -31.46
C ALA A 13 17.26 18.26 -31.22
N VAL A 14 16.72 18.44 -30.01
CA VAL A 14 15.31 18.22 -29.72
C VAL A 14 14.54 19.41 -30.27
N LEU A 15 13.86 19.23 -31.39
CA LEU A 15 12.87 20.20 -31.87
C LEU A 15 11.60 20.02 -31.02
N SER A 16 11.38 20.92 -30.07
CA SER A 16 10.07 21.09 -29.43
C SER A 16 9.15 21.84 -30.42
N LEU A 17 8.29 21.10 -31.11
CA LEU A 17 7.17 21.69 -31.84
C LEU A 17 6.07 22.05 -30.85
N ALA A 18 5.95 23.32 -30.49
CA ALA A 18 4.80 23.86 -29.81
C ALA A 18 3.65 23.94 -30.82
N ALA A 19 2.72 23.02 -30.79
CA ALA A 19 1.48 23.12 -31.55
C ALA A 19 0.54 24.13 -30.89
N PHE A 20 0.26 25.24 -31.55
CA PHE A 20 -0.76 26.20 -31.13
C PHE A 20 -2.15 25.62 -31.43
N ILE A 21 -2.96 25.49 -30.40
CA ILE A 21 -4.33 24.98 -30.48
C ILE A 21 -5.27 26.13 -30.79
N SER A 22 -6.01 26.02 -31.90
CA SER A 22 -7.15 26.87 -32.20
C SER A 22 -8.43 26.14 -31.75
N CYS A 23 -9.09 26.63 -30.69
CA CYS A 23 -10.36 26.10 -30.22
C CYS A 23 -11.55 26.89 -30.77
N GLY A 24 -12.44 26.20 -31.49
CA GLY A 24 -13.79 26.67 -31.80
C GLY A 24 -14.78 26.19 -30.71
N GLU A 25 -15.94 26.84 -30.62
CA GLU A 25 -16.98 26.75 -29.57
C GLU A 25 -17.72 25.38 -29.42
N LYS A 26 -17.16 24.28 -29.87
CA LYS A 26 -17.74 22.94 -29.65
C LYS A 26 -16.63 22.01 -29.18
N GLY A 27 -16.84 21.38 -28.04
CA GLY A 27 -16.01 20.43 -27.30
C GLY A 27 -14.67 20.04 -27.96
N CYS A 28 -13.56 20.27 -27.28
CA CYS A 28 -12.25 19.97 -27.85
C CYS A 28 -12.14 18.49 -28.19
N LYS A 29 -11.94 18.19 -29.47
CA LYS A 29 -11.45 16.87 -29.89
C LYS A 29 -10.03 16.67 -29.32
N PRO A 30 -9.64 15.41 -29.03
CA PRO A 30 -8.27 15.10 -28.66
C PRO A 30 -7.29 15.70 -29.67
N VAL A 31 -6.20 16.28 -29.16
CA VAL A 31 -5.09 16.70 -30.05
C VAL A 31 -4.29 15.46 -30.37
N ASP A 32 -4.10 15.18 -31.68
CA ASP A 32 -3.19 14.12 -32.12
C ASP A 32 -1.79 14.40 -31.58
N GLY A 33 -1.41 13.69 -30.49
CA GLY A 33 -0.04 13.66 -29.97
C GLY A 33 0.84 12.73 -30.81
N PRO A 34 2.15 12.67 -30.54
CA PRO A 34 2.99 11.63 -31.14
C PRO A 34 2.39 10.25 -30.81
N GLU A 35 2.50 9.30 -31.75
CA GLU A 35 1.98 7.93 -31.59
C GLU A 35 2.22 7.45 -30.16
N GLU A 36 1.14 7.40 -29.37
CA GLU A 36 1.20 6.94 -27.99
C GLU A 36 1.03 5.42 -27.98
N GLU A 37 1.70 4.77 -27.02
CA GLU A 37 1.73 3.32 -26.86
C GLU A 37 0.33 2.71 -26.68
N PHE A 38 -0.67 3.56 -26.34
CA PHE A 38 -2.07 3.17 -26.19
C PHE A 38 -3.01 4.02 -27.05
N GLU A 39 -3.65 3.42 -28.03
CA GLU A 39 -4.70 4.05 -28.87
C GLU A 39 -5.89 4.57 -28.03
N ARG A 40 -6.16 3.97 -26.86
CA ARG A 40 -7.25 4.33 -25.94
C ARG A 40 -6.87 5.35 -24.85
N TYR A 41 -5.67 5.95 -24.95
CA TYR A 41 -5.25 7.06 -24.09
C TYR A 41 -5.66 8.39 -24.70
N VAL A 42 -6.64 9.05 -24.09
CA VAL A 42 -7.13 10.37 -24.50
C VAL A 42 -6.43 11.45 -23.65
N LYS A 43 -5.49 12.16 -24.23
CA LYS A 43 -4.65 13.14 -23.55
C LYS A 43 -5.14 14.57 -23.76
N GLY A 44 -5.07 15.38 -22.70
CA GLY A 44 -5.27 16.83 -22.78
C GLY A 44 -6.72 17.27 -23.01
N SER A 45 -7.69 16.45 -22.63
CA SER A 45 -9.09 16.89 -22.54
C SER A 45 -9.24 18.02 -21.55
N ARG A 46 -10.22 18.90 -21.78
CA ARG A 46 -10.44 20.04 -20.89
C ARG A 46 -11.88 20.54 -20.93
N PHE A 47 -12.30 21.19 -19.85
CA PHE A 47 -13.54 21.97 -19.81
C PHE A 47 -13.31 23.30 -19.12
N LYS A 48 -14.19 24.28 -19.36
CA LYS A 48 -14.13 25.57 -18.66
C LYS A 48 -14.90 25.42 -17.34
N SER A 49 -14.19 25.53 -16.22
CA SER A 49 -14.80 25.58 -14.90
C SER A 49 -15.39 26.94 -14.62
N ALA A 50 -16.60 27.00 -14.11
CA ALA A 50 -17.22 28.21 -13.60
C ALA A 50 -16.75 28.51 -12.16
N VAL A 51 -16.47 27.47 -11.37
CA VAL A 51 -16.00 27.58 -9.99
C VAL A 51 -14.59 28.18 -9.93
N LEU A 52 -13.69 27.74 -10.81
CA LEU A 52 -12.30 28.22 -10.84
C LEU A 52 -12.07 29.40 -11.80
N ASP A 53 -13.04 29.68 -12.69
CA ASP A 53 -12.88 30.56 -13.84
C ASP A 53 -11.67 30.25 -14.73
N GLU A 54 -11.27 28.97 -14.78
CA GLU A 54 -10.12 28.48 -15.56
C GLU A 54 -10.48 27.23 -16.38
N TYR A 55 -9.61 26.84 -17.32
CA TYR A 55 -9.72 25.55 -17.97
C TYR A 55 -9.12 24.45 -17.09
N VAL A 56 -9.94 23.48 -16.75
CA VAL A 56 -9.49 22.26 -16.05
C VAL A 56 -9.11 21.21 -17.10
N THR A 57 -7.89 20.71 -17.01
CA THR A 57 -7.39 19.67 -17.91
C THR A 57 -7.44 18.31 -17.22
N TYR A 58 -7.70 17.27 -18.02
CA TYR A 58 -7.66 15.88 -17.57
C TYR A 58 -7.25 14.99 -18.74
N SER A 59 -6.82 13.78 -18.44
CA SER A 59 -6.61 12.72 -19.42
C SER A 59 -7.47 11.50 -19.06
N LEU A 60 -7.66 10.60 -20.01
CA LEU A 60 -8.48 9.40 -19.82
C LEU A 60 -7.74 8.18 -20.35
N PHE A 61 -7.91 7.05 -19.67
CA PHE A 61 -7.62 5.75 -20.23
C PHE A 61 -8.94 4.98 -20.36
N MET A 62 -9.28 4.65 -21.59
CA MET A 62 -10.59 4.09 -21.93
C MET A 62 -10.56 2.56 -21.91
N PRO A 63 -11.69 1.88 -21.62
CA PRO A 63 -11.82 0.44 -21.77
C PRO A 63 -11.44 -0.02 -23.19
N ALA A 64 -10.87 -1.23 -23.29
CA ALA A 64 -10.43 -1.75 -24.58
C ALA A 64 -11.58 -1.91 -25.62
N ASP A 65 -12.79 -2.17 -25.14
CA ASP A 65 -14.00 -2.35 -25.95
C ASP A 65 -14.86 -1.07 -26.06
N TYR A 66 -14.34 0.09 -25.64
CA TYR A 66 -15.13 1.33 -25.62
C TYR A 66 -15.61 1.76 -27.00
N GLU A 67 -14.79 1.62 -28.04
CA GLU A 67 -15.10 2.02 -29.44
C GLU A 67 -15.74 0.91 -30.26
N ASP A 68 -15.96 -0.30 -29.73
CA ASP A 68 -16.47 -1.46 -30.46
C ASP A 68 -17.97 -1.39 -30.78
N GLY A 69 -18.58 -0.19 -30.68
CA GLY A 69 -19.99 0.03 -30.99
C GLY A 69 -20.96 -0.56 -29.96
N THR A 70 -20.46 -0.93 -28.78
CA THR A 70 -21.28 -1.36 -27.65
C THR A 70 -21.96 -0.18 -26.98
N GLU A 71 -23.16 -0.40 -26.44
CA GLU A 71 -23.87 0.59 -25.60
C GLU A 71 -23.51 0.45 -24.10
N ASN A 72 -22.40 -0.26 -23.80
CA ASN A 72 -21.98 -0.53 -22.43
C ASN A 72 -21.61 0.75 -21.69
N SER A 73 -22.00 0.84 -20.44
CA SER A 73 -21.51 1.83 -19.49
C SER A 73 -20.49 1.20 -18.55
N TYR A 74 -19.53 1.99 -18.11
CA TYR A 74 -18.37 1.51 -17.37
C TYR A 74 -18.25 2.20 -16.01
N PRO A 75 -17.79 1.51 -14.96
CA PRO A 75 -17.37 2.13 -13.73
C PRO A 75 -16.24 3.15 -13.98
N VAL A 76 -16.09 4.10 -13.08
CA VAL A 76 -15.10 5.18 -13.20
C VAL A 76 -14.15 5.19 -12.01
N VAL A 77 -12.86 5.32 -12.29
CA VAL A 77 -11.82 5.51 -11.28
C VAL A 77 -11.11 6.85 -11.53
N TYR A 78 -11.18 7.76 -10.58
CA TYR A 78 -10.38 8.98 -10.59
C TYR A 78 -9.03 8.68 -9.97
N PHE A 79 -7.94 8.89 -10.72
CA PHE A 79 -6.58 8.60 -10.28
C PHE A 79 -5.79 9.90 -10.16
N LEU A 80 -5.41 10.25 -8.93
CA LEU A 80 -4.89 11.55 -8.55
C LEU A 80 -3.37 11.55 -8.44
N HIS A 81 -2.70 12.55 -9.05
CA HIS A 81 -1.24 12.70 -9.06
C HIS A 81 -0.68 13.31 -7.78
N GLY A 82 0.65 13.21 -7.59
CA GLY A 82 1.41 13.78 -6.49
C GLY A 82 1.70 15.28 -6.63
N TYR A 83 2.29 15.87 -5.59
CA TYR A 83 2.66 17.29 -5.55
C TYR A 83 3.73 17.62 -6.61
N GLY A 84 3.57 18.73 -7.33
CA GLY A 84 4.51 19.19 -8.34
C GLY A 84 4.40 18.53 -9.71
N GLU A 85 3.53 17.51 -9.89
CA GLU A 85 3.42 16.77 -11.15
C GLU A 85 2.41 17.37 -12.14
N ALA A 86 1.28 17.80 -11.66
CA ALA A 86 0.24 18.49 -12.45
C ALA A 86 0.04 17.91 -13.88
N SER A 87 -0.04 18.76 -14.90
CA SER A 87 -0.25 18.36 -16.30
C SER A 87 0.97 17.69 -16.98
N THR A 88 2.10 17.60 -16.29
CA THR A 88 3.34 17.01 -16.83
C THR A 88 3.52 15.53 -16.49
N LYS A 89 2.64 14.96 -15.65
CA LYS A 89 2.74 13.55 -15.28
C LYS A 89 2.58 12.65 -16.49
N ASP A 90 3.55 11.76 -16.64
CA ASP A 90 3.45 10.65 -17.59
C ASP A 90 2.76 9.46 -16.92
N TRP A 91 1.56 9.16 -17.36
CA TRP A 91 0.74 8.07 -16.85
C TRP A 91 1.00 6.71 -17.52
N THR A 92 1.86 6.66 -18.55
CA THR A 92 2.08 5.46 -19.36
C THR A 92 2.41 4.22 -18.52
N LYS A 93 3.24 4.37 -17.47
CA LYS A 93 3.62 3.26 -16.60
C LYS A 93 2.43 2.66 -15.84
N TYR A 94 1.54 3.50 -15.33
CA TYR A 94 0.32 3.09 -14.63
C TYR A 94 -0.68 2.45 -15.60
N MET A 95 -0.84 3.02 -16.79
CA MET A 95 -1.69 2.44 -17.85
C MET A 95 -1.20 1.06 -18.28
N ASN A 96 0.12 0.81 -18.28
CA ASN A 96 0.68 -0.52 -18.53
C ASN A 96 0.23 -1.53 -17.47
N VAL A 97 0.17 -1.12 -16.19
CA VAL A 97 -0.35 -1.97 -15.09
C VAL A 97 -1.83 -2.26 -15.32
N ILE A 98 -2.63 -1.22 -15.59
CA ILE A 98 -4.07 -1.36 -15.88
C ILE A 98 -4.30 -2.33 -17.03
N ALA A 99 -3.62 -2.13 -18.18
CA ALA A 99 -3.74 -2.98 -19.35
C ALA A 99 -3.40 -4.43 -19.05
N SER A 100 -2.30 -4.67 -18.32
CA SER A 100 -1.90 -6.01 -17.89
C SER A 100 -2.94 -6.66 -16.97
N LEU A 101 -3.58 -5.90 -16.09
CA LEU A 101 -4.64 -6.43 -15.23
C LEU A 101 -5.91 -6.75 -16.02
N GLU A 102 -6.30 -5.91 -17.00
CA GLU A 102 -7.44 -6.18 -17.89
C GLU A 102 -7.22 -7.44 -18.73
N GLU A 103 -6.00 -7.65 -19.27
CA GLU A 103 -5.63 -8.89 -19.96
C GLU A 103 -5.75 -10.13 -19.07
N ASN A 104 -5.60 -9.96 -17.75
CA ASN A 104 -5.75 -11.01 -16.75
C ASN A 104 -7.14 -11.04 -16.09
N GLY A 105 -8.14 -10.37 -16.67
CA GLY A 105 -9.54 -10.49 -16.30
C GLY A 105 -10.06 -9.40 -15.34
N LEU A 106 -9.31 -8.32 -15.12
CA LEU A 106 -9.87 -7.13 -14.47
C LEU A 106 -10.99 -6.57 -15.32
N GLN A 107 -12.14 -6.25 -14.71
CA GLN A 107 -13.24 -5.64 -15.45
C GLN A 107 -12.81 -4.30 -16.05
N PRO A 108 -13.26 -3.99 -17.29
CA PRO A 108 -13.00 -2.70 -17.92
C PRO A 108 -13.58 -1.53 -17.11
N MET A 109 -12.80 -0.47 -16.94
CA MET A 109 -13.20 0.76 -16.23
C MET A 109 -12.68 1.98 -17.00
N ILE A 110 -13.33 3.13 -16.86
CA ILE A 110 -12.81 4.42 -17.32
C ILE A 110 -11.92 4.98 -16.24
N TYR A 111 -10.67 5.31 -16.57
CA TYR A 111 -9.75 5.98 -15.65
C TYR A 111 -9.64 7.45 -16.02
N VAL A 112 -9.83 8.34 -15.06
CA VAL A 112 -9.75 9.79 -15.21
C VAL A 112 -8.54 10.30 -14.44
N PHE A 113 -7.63 10.98 -15.11
CA PHE A 113 -6.42 11.58 -14.55
C PHE A 113 -6.54 13.10 -14.56
N PRO A 114 -7.15 13.72 -13.55
CA PRO A 114 -7.34 15.17 -13.53
C PRO A 114 -6.07 15.90 -13.13
N ASN A 115 -5.91 17.12 -13.63
CA ASN A 115 -4.90 18.03 -13.13
C ASN A 115 -5.34 18.60 -11.77
N GLY A 116 -4.62 18.24 -10.72
CA GLY A 116 -4.85 18.69 -9.34
C GLY A 116 -4.07 19.94 -8.95
N TRP A 117 -3.21 20.45 -9.83
CA TRP A 117 -2.19 21.46 -9.47
C TRP A 117 -1.45 21.05 -8.19
N ASN A 118 -1.25 21.97 -7.28
CA ASN A 118 -0.72 21.72 -5.93
C ASN A 118 -1.78 21.99 -4.85
N SER A 119 -3.06 21.74 -5.17
CA SER A 119 -4.22 22.09 -4.34
C SER A 119 -4.47 21.15 -3.16
N TYR A 120 -3.77 20.01 -3.07
CA TYR A 120 -4.15 18.91 -2.17
C TYR A 120 -5.61 18.44 -2.36
N TYR A 121 -6.18 18.78 -3.53
CA TYR A 121 -7.57 18.48 -3.89
C TYR A 121 -8.61 19.08 -2.94
N CYS A 122 -8.20 20.10 -2.17
CA CYS A 122 -9.04 20.89 -1.27
C CYS A 122 -9.39 22.23 -1.91
N ASN A 123 -10.40 22.90 -1.36
CA ASN A 123 -10.54 24.34 -1.55
C ASN A 123 -9.39 25.06 -0.83
N ALA A 124 -8.93 26.16 -1.34
CA ALA A 124 -7.99 26.99 -0.60
C ALA A 124 -8.68 27.62 0.62
N TYR A 125 -7.97 27.72 1.73
CA TYR A 125 -8.49 28.26 2.99
C TYR A 125 -9.13 29.65 2.84
N ASP A 126 -8.57 30.50 1.99
CA ASP A 126 -9.07 31.86 1.72
C ASP A 126 -10.13 31.92 0.62
N GLY A 127 -10.54 30.78 0.07
CA GLY A 127 -11.51 30.67 -1.02
C GLY A 127 -11.00 31.11 -2.38
N SER A 128 -9.70 31.39 -2.54
CA SER A 128 -9.12 31.86 -3.80
C SER A 128 -9.06 30.76 -4.88
N PHE A 129 -9.09 29.48 -4.50
CA PHE A 129 -9.03 28.35 -5.42
C PHE A 129 -9.87 27.19 -4.88
N ASN A 130 -11.14 27.10 -5.30
CA ASN A 130 -12.11 26.14 -4.77
C ASN A 130 -12.08 24.81 -5.55
N TYR A 131 -10.95 24.10 -5.46
CA TYR A 131 -10.71 22.89 -6.25
C TYR A 131 -11.67 21.75 -5.94
N MET A 132 -11.95 21.48 -4.65
CA MET A 132 -12.87 20.42 -4.23
C MET A 132 -14.28 20.64 -4.79
N ASP A 133 -14.77 21.89 -4.72
CA ASP A 133 -16.08 22.27 -5.25
C ASP A 133 -16.13 22.08 -6.78
N MET A 134 -15.09 22.48 -7.50
CA MET A 134 -14.97 22.23 -8.95
C MET A 134 -14.98 20.73 -9.23
N PHE A 135 -14.19 19.95 -8.47
CA PHE A 135 -14.08 18.51 -8.71
C PHE A 135 -15.45 17.80 -8.61
N VAL A 136 -16.16 18.04 -7.52
CA VAL A 136 -17.42 17.34 -7.22
C VAL A 136 -18.60 17.90 -8.01
N ASN A 137 -18.69 19.23 -8.17
CA ASN A 137 -19.86 19.85 -8.78
C ASN A 137 -19.72 20.07 -10.29
N GLU A 138 -18.51 20.00 -10.85
CA GLU A 138 -18.29 20.23 -12.28
C GLU A 138 -17.57 19.08 -12.97
N LEU A 139 -16.39 18.63 -12.47
CA LEU A 139 -15.62 17.56 -13.15
C LEU A 139 -16.37 16.23 -13.16
N VAL A 140 -16.89 15.78 -12.01
CA VAL A 140 -17.62 14.50 -11.93
C VAL A 140 -18.86 14.52 -12.83
N PRO A 141 -19.76 15.52 -12.79
CA PRO A 141 -20.86 15.61 -13.72
C PRO A 141 -20.41 15.71 -15.18
N HIS A 142 -19.36 16.46 -15.46
CA HIS A 142 -18.82 16.57 -16.83
C HIS A 142 -18.38 15.22 -17.39
N ILE A 143 -17.72 14.38 -16.60
CA ILE A 143 -17.33 13.02 -17.01
C ILE A 143 -18.58 12.17 -17.27
N ASP A 144 -19.56 12.20 -16.37
CA ASP A 144 -20.80 11.42 -16.51
C ASP A 144 -21.64 11.85 -17.74
N GLU A 145 -21.64 13.14 -18.09
CA GLU A 145 -22.38 13.68 -19.23
C GLU A 145 -21.71 13.38 -20.57
N ASN A 146 -20.38 13.25 -20.62
CA ASN A 146 -19.63 13.14 -21.87
C ASN A 146 -19.13 11.73 -22.20
N TYR A 147 -19.12 10.81 -21.22
CA TYR A 147 -18.64 9.45 -21.37
C TYR A 147 -19.68 8.45 -20.86
N ARG A 148 -19.61 7.21 -21.36
CA ARG A 148 -20.53 6.13 -20.96
C ARG A 148 -20.17 5.58 -19.58
N THR A 149 -20.42 6.35 -18.55
CA THR A 149 -20.19 5.95 -17.16
C THR A 149 -21.42 5.26 -16.56
N VAL A 150 -21.20 4.39 -15.57
CA VAL A 150 -22.23 4.03 -14.59
C VAL A 150 -22.24 5.15 -13.55
N ALA A 151 -23.14 6.13 -13.76
CA ALA A 151 -23.14 7.41 -13.05
C ALA A 151 -23.74 7.33 -11.63
N ASP A 152 -23.28 6.36 -10.83
CA ASP A 152 -23.64 6.24 -9.40
C ASP A 152 -22.39 6.13 -8.52
N ARG A 153 -22.56 6.31 -7.21
CA ARG A 153 -21.45 6.28 -6.28
C ARG A 153 -20.84 4.88 -6.09
N GLU A 154 -21.62 3.84 -6.22
CA GLU A 154 -21.21 2.45 -6.03
C GLU A 154 -20.21 2.02 -7.11
N HIS A 155 -20.26 2.66 -8.30
CA HIS A 155 -19.37 2.42 -9.43
C HIS A 155 -18.37 3.57 -9.64
N ARG A 156 -18.20 4.46 -8.66
CA ARG A 156 -17.24 5.57 -8.71
C ARG A 156 -16.20 5.42 -7.62
N GLY A 157 -14.98 5.08 -8.03
CA GLY A 157 -13.81 4.96 -7.17
C GLY A 157 -12.89 6.17 -7.29
N ILE A 158 -12.11 6.41 -6.24
CA ILE A 158 -11.06 7.43 -6.24
C ILE A 158 -9.80 6.84 -5.62
N MET A 159 -8.65 7.05 -6.26
CA MET A 159 -7.34 6.63 -5.78
C MET A 159 -6.29 7.69 -6.12
N GLY A 160 -5.14 7.57 -5.53
CA GLY A 160 -4.03 8.48 -5.80
C GLY A 160 -2.89 8.26 -4.84
N TYR A 161 -1.75 8.85 -5.12
CA TYR A 161 -0.54 8.73 -4.30
C TYR A 161 -0.05 10.09 -3.82
N SER A 162 0.64 10.10 -2.68
CA SER A 162 1.20 11.32 -2.10
C SER A 162 0.14 12.38 -1.84
N MET A 163 0.26 13.57 -2.45
CA MET A 163 -0.79 14.59 -2.47
C MET A 163 -2.11 14.04 -3.00
N GLY A 164 -2.06 13.21 -4.07
CA GLY A 164 -3.24 12.52 -4.62
C GLY A 164 -3.82 11.48 -3.68
N GLY A 165 -2.99 10.84 -2.85
CA GLY A 165 -3.46 9.96 -1.78
C GLY A 165 -4.26 10.73 -0.74
N PHE A 166 -3.78 11.89 -0.31
CA PHE A 166 -4.56 12.79 0.56
C PHE A 166 -5.84 13.25 -0.15
N GLY A 167 -5.76 13.61 -1.43
CA GLY A 167 -6.91 14.00 -2.25
C GLY A 167 -7.97 12.90 -2.32
N ALA A 168 -7.56 11.66 -2.57
CA ALA A 168 -8.48 10.52 -2.61
C ALA A 168 -9.20 10.32 -1.27
N MET A 169 -8.46 10.47 -0.17
CA MET A 169 -9.03 10.40 1.17
C MET A 169 -10.01 11.57 1.42
N VAL A 170 -9.56 12.82 1.25
CA VAL A 170 -10.35 13.98 1.66
C VAL A 170 -11.60 14.19 0.80
N LEU A 171 -11.54 13.93 -0.51
CA LEU A 171 -12.69 14.01 -1.39
C LEU A 171 -13.76 12.98 -1.00
N ALA A 172 -13.39 11.73 -0.76
CA ALA A 172 -14.34 10.71 -0.32
C ALA A 172 -14.86 10.94 1.11
N LEU A 173 -14.04 11.49 1.99
CA LEU A 173 -14.41 11.84 3.37
C LEU A 173 -15.43 12.99 3.41
N ARG A 174 -15.25 14.01 2.58
CA ARG A 174 -16.14 15.17 2.53
C ARG A 174 -17.40 14.89 1.71
N HIS A 175 -17.29 14.06 0.65
CA HIS A 175 -18.34 13.74 -0.31
C HIS A 175 -18.60 12.23 -0.42
N PRO A 176 -18.96 11.54 0.67
CA PRO A 176 -19.27 10.10 0.66
C PRO A 176 -20.51 9.76 -0.18
N GLU A 177 -21.32 10.75 -0.54
CA GLU A 177 -22.43 10.62 -1.48
C GLU A 177 -21.96 10.52 -2.93
N THR A 178 -20.73 10.95 -3.24
CA THR A 178 -20.16 10.94 -4.60
C THR A 178 -19.31 9.69 -4.86
N PHE A 179 -18.54 9.24 -3.87
CA PHE A 179 -17.61 8.13 -4.01
C PHE A 179 -18.00 6.93 -3.15
N GLY A 180 -18.09 5.73 -3.76
CA GLY A 180 -18.36 4.49 -3.04
C GLY A 180 -17.11 3.86 -2.42
N MET A 181 -15.93 4.20 -2.95
CA MET A 181 -14.65 3.66 -2.48
C MET A 181 -13.50 4.63 -2.69
N SER A 182 -12.51 4.52 -1.82
CA SER A 182 -11.30 5.34 -1.86
C SER A 182 -10.07 4.52 -1.51
N ALA A 183 -9.00 4.67 -2.31
CA ALA A 183 -7.72 4.01 -2.09
C ALA A 183 -6.56 5.02 -2.05
N PRO A 184 -6.30 5.63 -0.89
CA PRO A 184 -5.12 6.45 -0.66
C PRO A 184 -3.84 5.62 -0.64
N MET A 185 -2.85 5.99 -1.48
CA MET A 185 -1.50 5.43 -1.46
C MET A 185 -0.51 6.46 -0.93
N SER A 186 0.37 6.07 -0.01
CA SER A 186 1.43 6.95 0.51
C SER A 186 0.90 8.33 0.86
N MET A 187 -0.24 8.36 1.55
CA MET A 187 -1.04 9.57 1.75
C MET A 187 -0.20 10.66 2.41
N SER A 188 -0.01 11.79 1.69
CA SER A 188 0.77 12.94 2.15
C SER A 188 0.01 13.72 3.21
N PHE A 189 0.07 13.22 4.41
CA PHE A 189 -0.55 13.83 5.56
C PHE A 189 0.34 13.64 6.80
N ARG A 190 0.15 14.43 7.85
CA ARG A 190 1.01 14.49 9.01
C ARG A 190 0.20 14.36 10.29
N THR A 191 0.84 13.97 11.39
CA THR A 191 0.25 14.16 12.72
C THR A 191 0.19 15.64 13.08
N ASP A 192 -0.62 16.01 14.06
CA ASP A 192 -0.70 17.40 14.52
C ASP A 192 0.66 17.92 14.98
N GLU A 193 1.42 17.09 15.68
CA GLU A 193 2.77 17.42 16.16
C GLU A 193 3.73 17.71 14.98
N GLN A 194 3.66 16.91 13.93
CA GLN A 194 4.46 17.10 12.71
C GLN A 194 4.08 18.40 12.00
N TYR A 195 2.77 18.70 11.84
CA TYR A 195 2.32 19.97 11.25
C TYR A 195 2.72 21.17 12.11
N MET A 196 2.54 21.09 13.43
CA MET A 196 2.98 22.16 14.35
C MET A 196 4.47 22.39 14.31
N ALA A 197 5.28 21.34 14.12
CA ALA A 197 6.74 21.40 14.07
C ALA A 197 7.30 21.75 12.69
N GLU A 198 6.53 21.67 11.60
CA GLU A 198 6.99 21.92 10.23
C GLU A 198 7.74 23.24 10.13
N SER A 199 8.76 23.31 9.27
CA SER A 199 9.48 24.54 9.03
C SER A 199 8.55 25.64 8.51
N GLN A 200 8.87 26.91 8.77
CA GLN A 200 8.02 28.01 8.30
C GLN A 200 7.96 28.06 6.77
N ASP A 201 9.10 27.79 6.13
CA ASP A 201 9.19 27.77 4.67
C ASP A 201 8.42 26.56 4.09
N GLY A 202 8.51 25.37 4.71
CA GLY A 202 7.74 24.20 4.33
C GLY A 202 6.23 24.44 4.45
N TRP A 203 5.80 25.02 5.57
CA TRP A 203 4.41 25.40 5.76
C TRP A 203 3.92 26.39 4.70
N ASN A 204 4.65 27.47 4.50
CA ASN A 204 4.26 28.51 3.55
C ASN A 204 4.22 28.00 2.10
N ASN A 205 5.12 27.10 1.74
CA ASN A 205 5.22 26.58 0.37
C ASN A 205 4.22 25.48 0.07
N GLN A 206 3.80 24.70 1.08
CA GLN A 206 3.00 23.50 0.86
C GLN A 206 1.60 23.56 1.49
N TRP A 207 1.50 23.92 2.77
CA TRP A 207 0.27 23.75 3.56
C TRP A 207 -0.51 25.03 3.79
N GLY A 208 0.16 26.18 3.81
CA GLY A 208 -0.45 27.45 4.23
C GLY A 208 -1.60 27.90 3.35
N SER A 209 -1.53 27.69 2.04
CA SER A 209 -2.63 27.99 1.11
C SER A 209 -3.82 27.05 1.29
N VAL A 210 -3.57 25.82 1.69
CA VAL A 210 -4.60 24.78 1.83
C VAL A 210 -5.33 24.91 3.17
N PHE A 211 -4.58 24.91 4.30
CA PHE A 211 -5.17 24.75 5.63
C PHE A 211 -5.31 26.01 6.46
N GLY A 212 -4.88 27.12 5.98
CA GLY A 212 -5.01 28.36 6.69
C GLY A 212 -3.71 29.01 7.00
N GLY A 213 -3.59 30.09 6.33
CA GLY A 213 -2.70 31.21 6.53
C GLY A 213 -1.27 30.84 6.84
N TYR A 214 -0.45 31.72 6.62
CA TYR A 214 0.97 31.64 6.88
C TYR A 214 1.25 31.72 8.40
N SER A 215 0.56 30.82 9.16
CA SER A 215 0.68 30.76 10.62
C SER A 215 2.09 30.40 11.04
N GLU A 216 2.57 31.04 12.10
CA GLU A 216 3.82 30.65 12.74
C GLU A 216 3.74 29.22 13.30
N LYS A 217 4.90 28.59 13.50
CA LYS A 217 5.00 27.28 14.16
C LYS A 217 4.13 27.18 15.40
N GLY A 218 3.47 26.03 15.55
CA GLY A 218 2.70 25.68 16.74
C GLY A 218 1.20 25.52 16.49
N GLU A 219 0.44 25.56 17.57
CA GLU A 219 -1.01 25.26 17.60
C GLU A 219 -1.87 26.12 16.65
N GLY A 220 -1.42 27.31 16.26
CA GLY A 220 -2.12 28.16 15.32
C GLY A 220 -2.31 27.57 13.92
N ARG A 221 -1.60 26.49 13.58
CA ARG A 221 -1.75 25.73 12.32
C ARG A 221 -2.91 24.74 12.35
N ILE A 222 -3.36 24.34 13.54
CA ILE A 222 -4.43 23.36 13.73
C ILE A 222 -5.76 24.11 13.79
N THR A 223 -6.14 24.71 12.65
CA THR A 223 -7.38 25.48 12.51
C THR A 223 -8.61 24.59 12.45
N ASP A 224 -9.81 25.16 12.60
CA ASP A 224 -11.06 24.40 12.41
C ASP A 224 -11.17 23.90 10.96
N TYR A 225 -10.74 24.68 9.99
CA TYR A 225 -10.66 24.25 8.59
C TYR A 225 -9.73 23.04 8.39
N TYR A 226 -8.55 23.05 9.00
CA TYR A 226 -7.67 21.88 9.00
C TYR A 226 -8.39 20.64 9.58
N LYS A 227 -9.02 20.78 10.74
CA LYS A 227 -9.74 19.68 11.41
C LYS A 227 -10.86 19.10 10.57
N GLU A 228 -11.55 19.93 9.79
CA GLU A 228 -12.60 19.46 8.86
C GLU A 228 -12.05 18.57 7.74
N HIS A 229 -10.77 18.71 7.37
CA HIS A 229 -10.10 18.00 6.29
C HIS A 229 -9.11 16.93 6.78
N CYS A 230 -8.81 16.91 8.07
CA CYS A 230 -7.89 15.97 8.68
C CYS A 230 -8.59 14.66 9.08
N PRO A 231 -8.11 13.49 8.62
CA PRO A 231 -8.76 12.22 8.91
C PRO A 231 -8.84 11.92 10.41
N TYR A 232 -7.87 12.33 11.22
CA TYR A 232 -7.89 12.09 12.67
C TYR A 232 -9.11 12.73 13.37
N TYR A 233 -9.57 13.87 12.89
CA TYR A 233 -10.75 14.55 13.47
C TYR A 233 -12.07 14.04 12.87
N GLN A 234 -12.01 13.35 11.73
CA GLN A 234 -13.20 12.92 11.01
C GLN A 234 -13.54 11.45 11.25
N PHE A 235 -12.56 10.55 11.32
CA PHE A 235 -12.80 9.14 11.60
C PHE A 235 -13.03 8.89 13.09
N THR A 236 -14.14 9.42 13.59
CA THR A 236 -14.60 9.27 14.97
C THR A 236 -15.85 8.38 15.02
N SER A 237 -16.16 7.84 16.19
CA SER A 237 -17.39 7.06 16.41
C SER A 237 -18.67 7.84 16.04
N GLY A 238 -18.65 9.19 16.18
CA GLY A 238 -19.77 10.06 15.82
C GLY A 238 -20.04 10.13 14.32
N ASN A 239 -19.01 10.03 13.48
CA ASN A 239 -19.11 10.09 12.03
C ASN A 239 -19.25 8.71 11.37
N LYS A 240 -19.19 7.62 12.15
CA LYS A 240 -19.16 6.25 11.62
C LYS A 240 -20.32 5.97 10.65
N GLY A 241 -21.54 6.39 10.97
CA GLY A 241 -22.70 6.15 10.11
C GLY A 241 -22.58 6.74 8.71
N LYS A 242 -21.91 7.91 8.59
CA LYS A 242 -21.67 8.58 7.32
C LYS A 242 -20.48 7.95 6.56
N LEU A 243 -19.34 7.79 7.23
CA LEU A 243 -18.09 7.43 6.57
C LEU A 243 -17.94 5.92 6.32
N SER A 244 -18.68 5.06 7.02
CA SER A 244 -18.77 3.63 6.69
C SER A 244 -19.54 3.34 5.41
N ALA A 245 -20.15 4.34 4.79
CA ALA A 245 -20.73 4.21 3.47
C ALA A 245 -19.64 4.12 2.38
N VAL A 246 -18.44 4.65 2.63
CA VAL A 246 -17.28 4.53 1.74
C VAL A 246 -16.46 3.31 2.13
N ARG A 247 -15.99 2.55 1.15
CA ARG A 247 -15.02 1.47 1.35
C ARG A 247 -13.61 2.04 1.23
N TRP A 248 -12.74 1.67 2.17
CA TRP A 248 -11.41 2.27 2.32
C TRP A 248 -10.31 1.25 2.15
N PHE A 249 -9.27 1.59 1.36
CA PHE A 249 -8.05 0.81 1.26
C PHE A 249 -6.84 1.75 1.34
N PHE A 250 -6.14 1.73 2.45
CA PHE A 250 -4.94 2.52 2.66
C PHE A 250 -3.70 1.68 2.37
N HIS A 251 -2.75 2.26 1.63
CA HIS A 251 -1.51 1.60 1.25
C HIS A 251 -0.34 2.58 1.43
N CYS A 252 0.76 2.17 2.09
CA CYS A 252 1.92 3.01 2.34
C CYS A 252 3.20 2.17 2.24
N GLY A 253 4.29 2.75 1.72
CA GLY A 253 5.58 2.11 1.72
C GLY A 253 6.23 2.15 3.11
N ASP A 254 7.02 1.17 3.44
CA ASP A 254 7.71 1.10 4.73
C ASP A 254 8.89 2.07 4.82
N ASP A 255 9.50 2.44 3.68
CA ASP A 255 10.57 3.45 3.58
C ASP A 255 10.05 4.90 3.48
N GLU A 256 8.82 5.17 3.93
CA GLU A 256 8.20 6.50 3.85
C GLU A 256 8.14 7.23 5.20
N GLU A 257 9.10 7.01 6.05
CA GLU A 257 9.31 7.60 7.40
C GLU A 257 8.10 8.36 8.01
N GLN A 258 8.02 9.68 7.75
CA GLN A 258 7.01 10.55 8.37
C GLN A 258 5.58 10.26 7.89
N LEU A 259 5.40 9.87 6.64
CA LEU A 259 4.08 9.55 6.09
C LEU A 259 3.53 8.27 6.70
N LEU A 260 4.40 7.30 6.85
CA LEU A 260 4.00 6.03 7.39
C LEU A 260 3.56 6.14 8.86
N ILE A 261 4.24 6.96 9.69
CA ILE A 261 3.81 7.22 11.07
C ILE A 261 2.36 7.71 11.11
N ALA A 262 2.04 8.72 10.32
CA ALA A 262 0.69 9.28 10.28
C ALA A 262 -0.34 8.27 9.74
N ASN A 263 -0.01 7.53 8.68
CA ASN A 263 -0.90 6.52 8.13
C ASN A 263 -1.13 5.34 9.08
N GLY A 264 -0.09 4.89 9.80
CA GLY A 264 -0.17 3.83 10.80
C GLY A 264 -1.00 4.24 12.02
N ASP A 265 -0.83 5.47 12.52
CA ASP A 265 -1.66 6.00 13.62
C ASP A 265 -3.14 6.12 13.20
N LEU A 266 -3.39 6.52 11.95
CA LEU A 266 -4.75 6.53 11.41
C LEU A 266 -5.34 5.12 11.35
N HIS A 267 -4.57 4.11 10.96
CA HIS A 267 -5.02 2.71 10.97
C HIS A 267 -5.48 2.30 12.39
N VAL A 268 -4.68 2.58 13.42
CA VAL A 268 -5.05 2.30 14.82
C VAL A 268 -6.35 3.00 15.18
N GLN A 269 -6.49 4.28 14.85
CA GLN A 269 -7.71 5.04 15.12
C GLN A 269 -8.94 4.48 14.42
N LEU A 270 -8.81 4.08 13.16
CA LEU A 270 -9.89 3.43 12.40
C LEU A 270 -10.35 2.15 13.09
N ARG A 271 -9.40 1.30 13.54
CA ARG A 271 -9.68 0.09 14.31
C ARG A 271 -10.41 0.38 15.62
N GLU A 272 -9.92 1.34 16.40
CA GLU A 272 -10.52 1.73 17.69
C GLU A 272 -11.95 2.26 17.55
N ASN A 273 -12.25 2.96 16.44
CA ASN A 273 -13.59 3.46 16.16
C ASN A 273 -14.45 2.47 15.33
N GLY A 274 -13.93 1.27 15.05
CA GLY A 274 -14.63 0.18 14.39
C GLY A 274 -14.97 0.45 12.92
N TYR A 275 -14.14 1.18 12.18
CA TYR A 275 -14.25 1.34 10.74
C TYR A 275 -13.69 0.12 10.01
N GLU A 276 -14.47 -0.45 9.10
CA GLU A 276 -13.95 -1.46 8.17
C GLU A 276 -13.08 -0.78 7.11
N HIS A 277 -11.88 -1.30 6.92
CA HIS A 277 -10.93 -0.81 5.92
C HIS A 277 -9.88 -1.89 5.62
N GLU A 278 -9.25 -1.79 4.46
CA GLU A 278 -8.02 -2.50 4.13
C GLU A 278 -6.82 -1.62 4.48
N PHE A 279 -5.74 -2.23 4.94
CA PHE A 279 -4.50 -1.52 5.25
C PHE A 279 -3.27 -2.37 4.91
N ARG A 280 -2.32 -1.78 4.20
CA ARG A 280 -1.06 -2.42 3.81
C ARG A 280 0.11 -1.48 4.08
N ILE A 281 1.19 -2.05 4.60
CA ILE A 281 2.52 -1.49 4.52
C ILE A 281 3.34 -2.48 3.71
N GLY A 282 3.86 -2.06 2.57
CA GLY A 282 4.63 -2.90 1.68
C GLY A 282 6.05 -2.38 1.54
N ASP A 283 7.00 -3.25 1.21
CA ASP A 283 8.40 -2.92 0.95
C ASP A 283 8.51 -1.88 -0.18
N GLY A 284 9.03 -0.70 0.13
CA GLY A 284 9.30 0.36 -0.82
C GLY A 284 9.17 1.77 -0.32
N ALA A 285 9.79 2.67 -1.08
CA ALA A 285 9.88 4.10 -0.82
C ALA A 285 8.80 4.90 -1.57
N HIS A 286 8.78 6.21 -1.36
CA HIS A 286 7.89 7.19 -2.02
C HIS A 286 8.16 7.30 -3.53
N SER A 287 7.73 6.31 -4.32
CA SER A 287 8.12 6.18 -5.72
C SER A 287 7.04 5.56 -6.62
N ASP A 288 7.13 5.86 -7.93
CA ASP A 288 6.28 5.23 -8.96
C ASP A 288 6.34 3.70 -8.90
N THR A 289 7.52 3.11 -8.61
CA THR A 289 7.69 1.65 -8.54
C THR A 289 6.79 1.05 -7.46
N TYR A 290 6.78 1.66 -6.28
CA TYR A 290 5.94 1.23 -5.18
C TYR A 290 4.45 1.40 -5.51
N TRP A 291 4.05 2.56 -6.02
CA TRP A 291 2.63 2.83 -6.33
C TRP A 291 2.07 1.94 -7.43
N MET A 292 2.89 1.60 -8.44
CA MET A 292 2.51 0.62 -9.46
C MET A 292 2.35 -0.81 -8.91
N ALA A 293 3.13 -1.17 -7.89
CA ALA A 293 2.95 -2.44 -7.20
C ALA A 293 1.64 -2.46 -6.40
N ALA A 294 1.36 -1.38 -5.64
CA ALA A 294 0.11 -1.22 -4.89
C ALA A 294 -1.13 -1.20 -5.80
N GLU A 295 -1.05 -0.59 -6.99
CA GLU A 295 -2.12 -0.55 -7.98
C GLU A 295 -2.61 -1.95 -8.38
N ARG A 296 -1.71 -2.94 -8.43
CA ARG A 296 -2.03 -4.34 -8.75
C ARG A 296 -2.95 -5.02 -7.74
N GLU A 297 -2.98 -4.55 -6.51
CA GLU A 297 -3.92 -5.02 -5.48
C GLU A 297 -5.16 -4.12 -5.39
N ILE A 298 -4.98 -2.81 -5.50
CA ILE A 298 -6.05 -1.82 -5.36
C ILE A 298 -7.10 -1.94 -6.46
N LEU A 299 -6.71 -2.07 -7.73
CA LEU A 299 -7.68 -2.12 -8.82
C LEU A 299 -8.57 -3.38 -8.82
N PRO A 300 -8.05 -4.59 -8.56
CA PRO A 300 -8.90 -5.76 -8.33
C PRO A 300 -9.84 -5.60 -7.12
N TRP A 301 -9.37 -4.96 -6.04
CA TRP A 301 -10.22 -4.63 -4.89
C TRP A 301 -11.34 -3.66 -5.28
N MET A 302 -11.05 -2.59 -6.02
CA MET A 302 -12.09 -1.66 -6.51
C MET A 302 -13.13 -2.39 -7.37
N ALA A 303 -12.67 -3.22 -8.31
CA ALA A 303 -13.55 -4.03 -9.14
C ALA A 303 -14.45 -4.97 -8.31
N HIS A 304 -13.89 -5.61 -7.29
CA HIS A 304 -14.65 -6.44 -6.36
C HIS A 304 -15.74 -5.64 -5.63
N VAL A 305 -15.40 -4.47 -5.11
CA VAL A 305 -16.35 -3.58 -4.42
C VAL A 305 -17.46 -3.09 -5.37
N MET A 306 -17.12 -2.65 -6.57
CA MET A 306 -18.07 -2.20 -7.61
C MET A 306 -19.05 -3.29 -8.03
N ASN A 307 -18.66 -4.56 -7.93
CA ASN A 307 -19.52 -5.71 -8.18
C ASN A 307 -20.33 -6.16 -6.95
N GLY A 308 -20.45 -5.32 -5.94
CA GLY A 308 -21.19 -5.63 -4.71
C GLY A 308 -20.48 -6.64 -3.80
N GLY A 309 -19.17 -6.82 -3.98
CA GLY A 309 -18.35 -7.69 -3.15
C GLY A 309 -18.30 -7.23 -1.69
N GLY A 310 -18.24 -8.19 -0.79
CA GLY A 310 -18.10 -7.95 0.65
C GLY A 310 -16.66 -7.57 1.04
N LYS A 311 -16.20 -8.10 2.18
CA LYS A 311 -14.82 -7.95 2.60
C LYS A 311 -13.87 -8.48 1.52
N TRP A 312 -12.85 -7.69 1.21
CA TRP A 312 -11.76 -8.07 0.32
C TRP A 312 -10.84 -9.06 1.03
N ASP A 313 -10.05 -9.77 0.26
CA ASP A 313 -9.10 -10.75 0.81
C ASP A 313 -9.77 -11.76 1.76
N LYS A 314 -11.10 -11.91 1.58
CA LYS A 314 -11.79 -13.01 2.22
C LYS A 314 -11.09 -14.26 1.76
N ALA A 315 -10.53 -14.97 2.72
CA ALA A 315 -9.81 -16.18 2.51
C ALA A 315 -10.44 -16.99 1.38
N SER A 316 -9.88 -16.86 0.19
CA SER A 316 -10.09 -17.87 -0.83
C SER A 316 -9.54 -19.16 -0.23
N ASP A 317 -10.26 -20.25 -0.39
CA ASP A 317 -9.74 -21.59 -0.11
C ASP A 317 -8.25 -21.62 -0.49
N PRO A 318 -7.31 -21.97 0.40
CA PRO A 318 -5.89 -22.07 0.07
C PRO A 318 -5.64 -23.01 -1.12
N GLY A 319 -6.69 -23.63 -1.63
CA GLY A 319 -6.68 -24.59 -2.71
C GLY A 319 -6.36 -26.02 -2.22
N SER A 320 -6.25 -26.93 -3.15
CA SER A 320 -5.79 -28.29 -2.82
C SER A 320 -4.30 -28.23 -2.44
N ILE A 321 -4.00 -28.39 -1.17
CA ILE A 321 -2.64 -28.40 -0.66
C ILE A 321 -1.99 -29.73 -1.05
N LYS A 322 -0.96 -29.65 -1.91
CA LYS A 322 -0.11 -30.82 -2.17
C LYS A 322 0.83 -31.02 -0.98
N MET A 323 0.61 -32.09 -0.22
CA MET A 323 1.45 -32.41 0.92
C MET A 323 2.89 -32.69 0.47
N SER A 324 3.85 -32.07 1.15
CA SER A 324 5.27 -32.34 0.98
C SER A 324 5.70 -33.56 1.79
N ASP A 325 6.80 -34.18 1.38
CA ASP A 325 7.41 -35.27 2.16
C ASP A 325 8.08 -34.68 3.42
N LEU A 326 7.45 -34.89 4.57
CA LEU A 326 7.94 -34.44 5.87
C LEU A 326 8.77 -35.56 6.53
N LYS A 327 9.76 -35.17 7.34
CA LYS A 327 10.50 -36.10 8.19
C LYS A 327 9.61 -36.61 9.34
N GLU A 328 10.08 -37.64 10.07
CA GLU A 328 9.31 -38.25 11.18
C GLU A 328 8.93 -37.24 12.27
N ASP A 329 9.75 -36.22 12.49
CA ASP A 329 9.48 -35.13 13.45
C ASP A 329 8.61 -34.00 12.87
N GLY A 330 8.09 -34.16 11.67
CA GLY A 330 7.25 -33.20 10.99
C GLY A 330 8.01 -32.08 10.27
N SER A 331 9.35 -32.05 10.34
CA SER A 331 10.16 -31.03 9.63
C SER A 331 10.22 -31.29 8.12
N PHE A 332 10.51 -30.22 7.37
CA PHE A 332 10.73 -30.27 5.92
C PHE A 332 12.17 -29.86 5.59
N ALA A 333 12.80 -30.55 4.64
CA ALA A 333 14.11 -30.21 4.09
C ALA A 333 13.99 -29.85 2.62
N SER A 334 14.58 -28.73 2.21
CA SER A 334 14.66 -28.37 0.79
C SER A 334 15.54 -29.38 0.02
N LYS A 335 15.30 -29.48 -1.29
CA LYS A 335 16.12 -30.36 -2.15
C LYS A 335 17.60 -29.97 -2.10
N ALA A 336 17.90 -28.67 -2.09
CA ALA A 336 19.27 -28.18 -1.97
C ALA A 336 19.94 -28.61 -0.66
N TYR A 337 19.18 -28.66 0.46
CA TYR A 337 19.71 -29.20 1.73
C TYR A 337 19.98 -30.72 1.64
N GLU A 338 19.04 -31.49 1.07
CA GLU A 338 19.20 -32.95 0.96
C GLU A 338 20.38 -33.34 0.07
N GLU A 339 20.64 -32.60 -0.99
CA GLU A 339 21.73 -32.84 -1.95
C GLU A 339 23.11 -32.28 -1.51
N ALA A 340 23.14 -31.43 -0.46
CA ALA A 340 24.39 -30.86 0.03
C ALA A 340 25.33 -31.93 0.63
N GLU A 341 26.62 -31.89 0.25
CA GLU A 341 27.66 -32.77 0.80
C GLU A 341 27.90 -32.49 2.29
N GLU A 342 27.96 -31.20 2.66
CA GLU A 342 28.02 -30.75 4.04
C GLU A 342 26.64 -30.19 4.43
N LYS A 343 26.07 -30.71 5.53
CA LYS A 343 24.78 -30.23 6.04
C LYS A 343 24.93 -28.86 6.69
N GLY A 344 24.06 -27.95 6.33
CA GLY A 344 24.01 -26.58 6.79
C GLY A 344 22.92 -25.82 6.02
N GLY A 345 22.65 -24.59 6.42
CA GLY A 345 21.70 -23.72 5.73
C GLY A 345 20.77 -22.99 6.67
N LEU A 346 19.74 -22.39 6.09
CA LEU A 346 18.76 -21.61 6.80
C LEU A 346 17.80 -22.48 7.60
N ALA A 347 17.57 -22.13 8.86
CA ALA A 347 16.50 -22.68 9.69
C ALA A 347 15.32 -21.72 9.72
N ILE A 348 14.10 -22.21 9.41
CA ILE A 348 12.85 -21.48 9.56
C ILE A 348 12.06 -22.17 10.66
N TYR A 349 12.05 -21.59 11.85
CA TYR A 349 11.36 -22.12 13.02
C TYR A 349 9.90 -21.71 12.98
N LEU A 350 8.99 -22.67 12.89
CA LEU A 350 7.55 -22.46 12.93
C LEU A 350 7.05 -22.64 14.36
N ALA A 351 7.01 -21.53 15.11
CA ALA A 351 6.63 -21.50 16.51
C ALA A 351 5.12 -21.36 16.71
N HIS A 352 4.53 -22.30 17.45
CA HIS A 352 3.09 -22.34 17.74
C HIS A 352 2.82 -22.94 19.11
N LYS A 353 1.57 -22.87 19.57
CA LYS A 353 1.09 -23.57 20.78
C LYS A 353 -0.08 -24.48 20.42
N GLY A 354 0.12 -25.78 20.59
CA GLY A 354 -0.94 -26.80 20.50
C GLY A 354 -1.62 -26.94 19.13
N LEU A 355 -0.97 -26.56 18.00
CA LEU A 355 -1.56 -26.78 16.69
C LEU A 355 -1.57 -28.26 16.32
N ASP A 356 -2.64 -28.66 15.66
CA ASP A 356 -2.76 -30.02 15.09
C ASP A 356 -1.64 -30.32 14.10
N LYS A 357 -1.07 -31.54 14.18
CA LYS A 357 0.03 -31.96 13.29
C LYS A 357 -0.33 -31.92 11.81
N ASN A 358 -1.59 -32.17 11.46
CA ASN A 358 -2.04 -32.11 10.07
C ASN A 358 -2.08 -30.66 9.57
N LEU A 359 -2.56 -29.73 10.41
CA LEU A 359 -2.53 -28.29 10.10
C LEU A 359 -1.10 -27.78 9.94
N THR A 360 -0.22 -28.10 10.91
CA THR A 360 1.20 -27.73 10.84
C THR A 360 1.86 -28.30 9.57
N GLY A 361 1.56 -29.57 9.22
CA GLY A 361 2.06 -30.19 7.99
C GLY A 361 1.56 -29.51 6.72
N LYS A 362 0.32 -29.05 6.68
CA LYS A 362 -0.26 -28.27 5.57
C LYS A 362 0.44 -26.90 5.43
N MET A 363 0.67 -26.20 6.54
CA MET A 363 1.38 -24.91 6.54
C MET A 363 2.79 -25.06 5.99
N ILE A 364 3.55 -26.05 6.48
CA ILE A 364 4.89 -26.37 6.00
C ILE A 364 4.85 -26.73 4.51
N SER A 365 3.86 -27.49 4.06
CA SER A 365 3.70 -27.88 2.67
C SER A 365 3.41 -26.68 1.76
N LEU A 366 2.63 -25.70 2.21
CA LEU A 366 2.43 -24.45 1.50
C LEU A 366 3.75 -23.66 1.38
N MET A 367 4.47 -23.51 2.48
CA MET A 367 5.75 -22.79 2.49
C MET A 367 6.82 -23.47 1.63
N SER A 368 6.83 -24.80 1.54
CA SER A 368 7.81 -25.56 0.76
C SER A 368 7.57 -25.52 -0.76
N GLN A 369 6.36 -25.17 -1.22
CA GLN A 369 6.01 -25.16 -2.65
C GLN A 369 6.73 -24.06 -3.44
N PHE A 370 7.20 -23.02 -2.76
CA PHE A 370 7.88 -21.89 -3.41
C PHE A 370 9.35 -22.13 -3.72
N GLY A 371 9.84 -23.33 -3.48
CA GLY A 371 11.12 -23.88 -3.91
C GLY A 371 12.28 -22.87 -3.92
N SER A 372 13.32 -23.15 -3.17
CA SER A 372 14.53 -22.33 -3.15
C SER A 372 15.72 -23.10 -3.70
N ILE A 373 16.62 -22.38 -4.36
CA ILE A 373 17.89 -22.90 -4.85
C ILE A 373 18.95 -23.03 -3.75
N PHE A 374 18.67 -22.51 -2.55
CA PHE A 374 19.58 -22.61 -1.39
C PHE A 374 19.10 -23.64 -0.37
N PRO A 375 19.99 -24.18 0.47
CA PRO A 375 19.64 -25.16 1.49
C PRO A 375 18.90 -24.51 2.66
N TYR A 376 17.70 -25.04 2.97
CA TYR A 376 16.90 -24.62 4.14
C TYR A 376 16.09 -25.77 4.71
N MET A 377 15.66 -25.58 5.96
CA MET A 377 14.70 -26.45 6.63
C MET A 377 13.57 -25.64 7.28
N ILE A 378 12.35 -26.19 7.29
CA ILE A 378 11.22 -25.66 8.05
C ILE A 378 10.99 -26.61 9.24
N LEU A 379 11.01 -26.05 10.45
CA LEU A 379 11.16 -26.76 11.71
C LEU A 379 9.99 -26.45 12.63
N PRO A 380 9.00 -27.36 12.80
CA PRO A 380 7.86 -27.11 13.66
C PRO A 380 8.25 -27.12 15.14
N CYS A 381 7.87 -26.09 15.88
CA CYS A 381 8.18 -25.88 17.30
C CYS A 381 6.88 -25.70 18.08
N ASP A 382 6.38 -26.78 18.71
CA ASP A 382 5.22 -26.68 19.59
C ASP A 382 5.62 -26.26 21.00
N LEU A 383 5.28 -25.04 21.37
CA LEU A 383 5.66 -24.45 22.64
C LEU A 383 4.82 -24.97 23.84
N GLU A 384 3.80 -25.81 23.60
CA GLU A 384 3.17 -26.58 24.68
C GLU A 384 4.01 -27.79 25.09
N VAL A 385 4.92 -28.24 24.20
CA VAL A 385 5.80 -29.39 24.48
C VAL A 385 7.08 -28.96 25.17
N LYS A 386 7.75 -27.93 24.67
CA LYS A 386 8.97 -27.37 25.25
C LYS A 386 9.24 -25.94 24.73
N PRO A 387 10.08 -25.14 25.44
CA PRO A 387 10.45 -23.80 25.01
C PRO A 387 11.07 -23.75 23.61
N LEU A 388 10.91 -22.61 22.91
CA LEU A 388 11.47 -22.40 21.58
C LEU A 388 13.00 -22.57 21.56
N SER A 389 13.69 -22.07 22.58
CA SER A 389 15.15 -22.22 22.72
C SER A 389 15.61 -23.69 22.71
N GLU A 390 14.88 -24.58 23.39
CA GLU A 390 15.19 -26.01 23.43
C GLU A 390 14.90 -26.69 22.08
N TRP A 391 13.85 -26.27 21.36
CA TRP A 391 13.59 -26.72 20.00
C TRP A 391 14.72 -26.32 19.06
N MET A 392 15.21 -25.09 19.17
CA MET A 392 16.30 -24.59 18.36
C MET A 392 17.58 -25.40 18.57
N GLU A 393 17.99 -25.60 19.84
CA GLU A 393 19.17 -26.38 20.17
C GLU A 393 19.10 -27.82 19.62
N GLU A 394 17.96 -28.50 19.77
CA GLU A 394 17.76 -29.85 19.25
C GLU A 394 17.87 -29.91 17.74
N TYR A 395 17.24 -28.98 17.03
CA TYR A 395 17.27 -28.96 15.58
C TYR A 395 18.64 -28.53 15.01
N GLU A 396 19.29 -27.56 15.64
CA GLU A 396 20.65 -27.14 15.31
C GLU A 396 21.64 -28.30 15.45
N GLU A 397 21.53 -29.07 16.52
CA GLU A 397 22.37 -30.26 16.70
C GLU A 397 22.05 -31.34 15.69
N LYS A 398 20.77 -31.65 15.46
CA LYS A 398 20.30 -32.74 14.62
C LYS A 398 20.54 -32.48 13.13
N TYR A 399 20.27 -31.28 12.66
CA TYR A 399 20.25 -30.94 11.24
C TYR A 399 21.40 -30.04 10.78
N LYS A 400 22.16 -29.48 11.70
CA LYS A 400 23.25 -28.54 11.42
C LYS A 400 22.80 -27.31 10.63
N VAL A 401 21.63 -26.79 10.92
CA VAL A 401 21.04 -25.58 10.32
C VAL A 401 20.87 -24.51 11.40
N GLY A 402 20.76 -23.24 11.00
CA GLY A 402 20.66 -22.15 11.97
C GLY A 402 21.97 -21.96 12.75
N GLY A 403 21.85 -21.72 14.06
CA GLY A 403 22.98 -21.55 14.98
C GLY A 403 23.59 -20.16 14.97
N THR A 404 23.25 -19.32 14.02
CA THR A 404 23.54 -17.88 13.98
C THR A 404 22.26 -17.11 13.65
N ASP A 405 22.17 -15.85 14.03
CA ASP A 405 21.04 -15.00 13.69
C ASP A 405 20.86 -14.92 12.15
N SER A 406 21.91 -14.71 11.38
CA SER A 406 21.86 -14.62 9.92
C SER A 406 21.31 -15.87 9.22
N ASN A 407 21.32 -17.04 9.88
CA ASN A 407 20.84 -18.32 9.36
C ASN A 407 19.58 -18.83 10.06
N SER A 408 18.90 -17.97 10.84
CA SER A 408 17.72 -18.34 11.61
C SER A 408 16.60 -17.34 11.38
N HIS A 409 15.46 -17.85 10.92
CA HIS A 409 14.21 -17.11 10.80
C HIS A 409 13.17 -17.72 11.72
N VAL A 410 12.21 -16.92 12.19
CA VAL A 410 11.08 -17.43 12.98
C VAL A 410 9.75 -16.99 12.39
N MET A 411 8.82 -17.93 12.29
CA MET A 411 7.41 -17.69 12.03
C MET A 411 6.63 -18.04 13.29
N ALA A 412 6.02 -17.05 13.92
CA ALA A 412 5.35 -17.22 15.20
C ALA A 412 3.86 -16.85 15.13
N PHE A 413 3.02 -17.71 15.71
CA PHE A 413 1.56 -17.60 15.70
C PHE A 413 1.01 -17.27 17.07
N GLY A 414 0.14 -16.26 17.15
CA GLY A 414 -0.56 -15.90 18.38
C GLY A 414 0.41 -15.67 19.56
N SER A 415 0.13 -16.30 20.70
CA SER A 415 0.96 -16.14 21.89
C SER A 415 2.38 -16.76 21.81
N ALA A 416 2.72 -17.48 20.74
CA ALA A 416 4.09 -17.89 20.49
C ALA A 416 4.98 -16.70 20.07
N GLY A 417 4.39 -15.60 19.66
CA GLY A 417 5.10 -14.37 19.33
C GLY A 417 5.93 -13.82 20.47
N ARG A 418 5.44 -13.87 21.72
CA ARG A 418 6.18 -13.39 22.91
C ARG A 418 7.50 -14.14 23.09
N GLU A 419 7.49 -15.46 23.01
CA GLU A 419 8.68 -16.26 23.20
C GLU A 419 9.67 -16.07 22.03
N ALA A 420 9.17 -15.92 20.80
CA ALA A 420 10.00 -15.57 19.68
C ALA A 420 10.62 -14.16 19.84
N TRP A 421 9.86 -13.21 20.40
CA TRP A 421 10.35 -11.87 20.68
C TRP A 421 11.40 -11.84 21.78
N ASP A 422 11.24 -12.62 22.83
CA ASP A 422 12.23 -12.75 23.93
C ASP A 422 13.57 -13.31 23.43
N LEU A 423 13.56 -14.06 22.33
CA LEU A 423 14.74 -14.61 21.66
C LEU A 423 15.19 -13.78 20.44
N LYS A 424 14.85 -12.50 20.40
CA LYS A 424 15.06 -11.62 19.24
C LYS A 424 16.50 -11.56 18.71
N ASP A 425 17.50 -11.81 19.56
CA ASP A 425 18.90 -11.82 19.11
C ASP A 425 19.30 -13.10 18.33
N ARG A 426 18.40 -14.08 18.25
CA ARG A 426 18.64 -15.37 17.60
C ARG A 426 18.14 -15.41 16.16
N PHE A 427 17.47 -14.39 15.65
CA PHE A 427 16.84 -14.38 14.34
C PHE A 427 17.20 -13.13 13.54
N SER A 428 17.33 -13.29 12.22
CA SER A 428 17.45 -12.15 11.28
C SER A 428 16.09 -11.73 10.70
N ARG A 429 15.11 -12.64 10.66
CA ARG A 429 13.76 -12.36 10.13
C ARG A 429 12.67 -12.93 10.98
N TYR A 430 11.61 -12.14 11.10
CA TYR A 430 10.43 -12.43 11.88
C TYR A 430 9.20 -12.40 11.00
N TYR A 431 8.38 -13.44 11.09
CA TYR A 431 7.06 -13.53 10.49
C TYR A 431 6.05 -13.72 11.61
N PHE A 432 5.37 -12.65 12.00
CA PHE A 432 4.38 -12.65 13.06
C PHE A 432 2.97 -12.75 12.51
N VAL A 433 2.24 -13.79 12.90
CA VAL A 433 0.88 -14.06 12.45
C VAL A 433 -0.08 -13.94 13.63
N ASP A 434 -0.96 -12.93 13.64
CA ASP A 434 -1.83 -12.59 14.76
C ASP A 434 -1.10 -12.62 16.11
N ALA A 435 0.19 -12.28 16.09
CA ALA A 435 1.09 -12.49 17.21
C ALA A 435 0.92 -11.45 18.31
N ASP A 436 1.03 -11.91 19.54
CA ASP A 436 1.10 -11.12 20.75
C ASP A 436 2.57 -11.05 21.19
N LEU A 437 3.15 -9.86 21.22
CA LEU A 437 4.58 -9.67 21.50
C LEU A 437 4.87 -9.26 22.95
N THR A 438 4.04 -8.41 23.54
CA THR A 438 4.28 -7.87 24.87
C THR A 438 3.03 -7.30 25.52
N ASP A 439 3.00 -7.21 26.85
CA ASP A 439 2.02 -6.43 27.61
C ASP A 439 2.40 -4.94 27.73
N ASP A 440 3.63 -4.57 27.34
CA ASP A 440 4.17 -3.21 27.39
C ASP A 440 4.65 -2.77 25.99
N GLU A 441 3.77 -2.16 25.25
CA GLU A 441 4.02 -1.67 23.89
C GLU A 441 5.23 -0.71 23.81
N ALA A 442 5.49 0.04 24.89
CA ALA A 442 6.63 0.96 24.94
C ALA A 442 7.99 0.26 25.08
N SER A 443 8.00 -1.04 25.40
CA SER A 443 9.21 -1.85 25.51
C SER A 443 9.70 -2.41 24.18
N LEU A 444 8.89 -2.31 23.10
CA LEU A 444 9.24 -2.81 21.79
C LEU A 444 10.39 -2.00 21.18
N THR A 445 11.44 -2.71 20.78
CA THR A 445 12.63 -2.14 20.14
C THR A 445 12.95 -2.93 18.88
N ALA A 446 13.41 -2.28 17.84
CA ALA A 446 13.83 -2.92 16.60
C ALA A 446 15.35 -2.88 16.42
N ASP A 447 15.85 -3.73 15.54
CA ASP A 447 17.25 -3.83 15.15
C ASP A 447 17.36 -3.63 13.63
N ALA A 448 18.22 -2.73 13.19
CA ALA A 448 18.38 -2.35 11.78
C ALA A 448 18.86 -3.48 10.87
N GLU A 449 19.49 -4.52 11.44
CA GLU A 449 19.97 -5.67 10.67
C GLU A 449 18.90 -6.77 10.50
N LYS A 450 17.67 -6.50 10.95
CA LYS A 450 16.57 -7.48 10.98
C LYS A 450 15.38 -7.03 10.16
N SER A 451 14.63 -8.01 9.65
CA SER A 451 13.39 -7.78 8.89
C SER A 451 12.18 -8.31 9.65
N TYR A 452 11.10 -7.55 9.62
CA TYR A 452 9.85 -7.83 10.33
C TYR A 452 8.68 -7.88 9.35
N TYR A 453 8.07 -9.03 9.20
CA TYR A 453 6.87 -9.23 8.40
C TYR A 453 5.69 -9.56 9.31
N ILE A 454 4.60 -8.83 9.18
CA ILE A 454 3.41 -8.95 10.02
C ILE A 454 2.18 -9.28 9.17
N ASP A 455 1.52 -10.39 9.48
CA ASP A 455 0.21 -10.75 8.91
C ASP A 455 -0.81 -10.80 10.04
N GLN A 456 -1.82 -9.94 10.00
CA GLN A 456 -2.87 -9.89 11.01
C GLN A 456 -4.26 -9.99 10.37
N THR A 457 -5.17 -10.69 11.05
CA THR A 457 -6.58 -10.64 10.69
C THR A 457 -7.25 -9.37 11.22
N ASP A 458 -8.33 -8.95 10.57
CA ASP A 458 -9.16 -7.83 11.04
C ASP A 458 -9.85 -8.10 12.39
N GLU A 459 -9.82 -9.33 12.87
CA GLU A 459 -10.29 -9.74 14.21
C GLU A 459 -9.18 -9.70 15.27
N SER A 460 -7.90 -9.63 14.88
CA SER A 460 -6.77 -9.56 15.82
C SER A 460 -6.86 -8.32 16.72
N MET A 461 -6.59 -8.50 18.00
CA MET A 461 -6.54 -7.41 18.98
C MET A 461 -5.14 -6.83 19.16
N ASN A 462 -4.12 -7.42 18.52
CA ASN A 462 -2.71 -7.09 18.71
C ASN A 462 -2.19 -6.01 17.74
N TYR A 463 -3.09 -5.28 17.08
CA TYR A 463 -2.72 -4.23 16.10
C TYR A 463 -1.91 -3.07 16.72
N LYS A 464 -2.03 -2.84 18.03
CA LYS A 464 -1.24 -1.82 18.75
C LYS A 464 0.22 -2.21 18.90
N ASP A 465 0.48 -3.48 19.27
CA ASP A 465 1.84 -4.03 19.32
C ASP A 465 2.54 -3.84 17.96
N MET A 466 1.83 -4.11 16.87
CA MET A 466 2.36 -4.01 15.53
C MET A 466 2.67 -2.57 15.14
N ASN A 467 1.79 -1.62 15.49
CA ASN A 467 2.05 -0.20 15.26
C ASN A 467 3.22 0.32 16.11
N SER A 468 3.38 -0.20 17.33
CA SER A 468 4.51 0.17 18.20
C SER A 468 5.83 -0.43 17.72
N LEU A 469 5.82 -1.68 17.26
CA LEU A 469 6.98 -2.31 16.62
C LEU A 469 7.39 -1.56 15.35
N TYR A 470 6.43 -1.21 14.51
CA TYR A 470 6.68 -0.43 13.33
C TYR A 470 7.36 0.92 13.66
N LYS A 471 6.83 1.68 14.63
CA LYS A 471 7.46 2.94 15.08
C LYS A 471 8.89 2.71 15.61
N ALA A 472 9.13 1.58 16.27
CA ALA A 472 10.47 1.20 16.69
C ALA A 472 11.38 0.88 15.49
N CYS A 473 10.88 0.22 14.45
CA CYS A 473 11.64 -0.05 13.22
C CYS A 473 12.08 1.23 12.50
N LYS A 474 11.28 2.28 12.56
CA LYS A 474 11.55 3.55 11.86
C LYS A 474 12.37 4.58 12.68
N ASN A 475 12.73 4.29 13.90
CA ASN A 475 13.44 5.22 14.78
C ASN A 475 14.57 4.52 15.57
N ILE A 476 15.42 3.76 14.88
CA ILE A 476 16.54 3.08 15.52
C ILE A 476 17.69 4.08 15.67
N LEU A 477 18.05 4.42 16.92
CA LEU A 477 19.18 5.29 17.23
C LEU A 477 20.49 4.49 17.24
N LEU A 478 21.45 4.94 16.47
CA LEU A 478 22.80 4.39 16.43
C LEU A 478 23.69 5.02 17.51
N GLU A 479 24.83 4.38 17.85
CA GLU A 479 25.78 4.85 18.85
C GLU A 479 26.39 6.24 18.52
N ASP A 480 26.48 6.59 17.23
CA ASP A 480 26.98 7.89 16.78
C ASP A 480 25.93 9.02 16.82
N GLY A 481 24.69 8.70 17.25
CA GLY A 481 23.57 9.64 17.36
C GLY A 481 22.80 9.85 16.05
N SER A 482 23.16 9.16 14.96
CA SER A 482 22.34 9.08 13.75
C SER A 482 21.16 8.09 13.95
N SER A 483 20.20 8.10 13.05
CA SER A 483 19.11 7.14 13.02
C SER A 483 19.18 6.27 11.77
N THR A 484 18.67 5.06 11.87
CA THR A 484 18.49 4.11 10.79
C THR A 484 17.16 3.40 10.94
N GLU A 485 16.82 2.55 9.99
CA GLU A 485 15.56 1.83 9.91
C GLU A 485 15.78 0.34 9.75
N ALA A 486 14.81 -0.46 10.20
CA ALA A 486 14.69 -1.86 9.90
C ALA A 486 13.65 -2.07 8.78
N ASP A 487 13.80 -3.13 8.02
CA ASP A 487 12.84 -3.60 7.04
C ASP A 487 11.55 -4.08 7.74
N PHE A 488 10.38 -3.55 7.32
CA PHE A 488 9.10 -3.81 7.97
C PHE A 488 7.96 -3.87 6.95
N GLU A 489 7.25 -4.99 6.92
CA GLU A 489 6.03 -5.15 6.13
C GLU A 489 4.84 -5.49 7.03
N TYR A 490 3.68 -4.93 6.75
CA TYR A 490 2.44 -5.21 7.45
C TYR A 490 1.27 -5.42 6.51
N ARG A 491 0.54 -6.49 6.75
CA ARG A 491 -0.70 -6.79 6.04
C ARG A 491 -1.82 -7.05 7.03
N MET A 492 -2.91 -6.28 6.93
CA MET A 492 -4.16 -6.63 7.57
C MET A 492 -5.02 -7.41 6.57
N ARG A 493 -5.39 -8.61 6.96
CA ARG A 493 -6.20 -9.52 6.17
C ARG A 493 -7.58 -9.69 6.82
N ASN A 494 -8.63 -9.81 6.02
CA ASN A 494 -9.95 -10.13 6.57
C ASN A 494 -9.98 -11.59 7.03
N SER A 495 -10.46 -11.83 8.27
CA SER A 495 -10.64 -13.18 8.80
C SER A 495 -11.65 -13.97 7.96
N SER A 496 -11.33 -15.23 7.71
CA SER A 496 -12.26 -16.19 7.09
C SER A 496 -13.39 -16.61 8.02
N GLY A 497 -13.27 -16.32 9.31
CA GLY A 497 -14.08 -16.87 10.37
C GLY A 497 -13.68 -18.32 10.75
N ASN A 498 -12.54 -18.78 10.23
CA ASN A 498 -11.96 -20.10 10.54
C ASN A 498 -10.44 -19.94 10.76
N ALA A 499 -10.01 -20.07 12.02
CA ALA A 499 -8.61 -19.85 12.41
C ALA A 499 -7.62 -20.76 11.65
N GLU A 500 -7.98 -22.03 11.36
CA GLU A 500 -7.08 -22.92 10.58
C GLU A 500 -6.89 -22.41 9.17
N GLN A 501 -7.96 -21.93 8.54
CA GLN A 501 -7.89 -21.37 7.19
C GLN A 501 -7.08 -20.06 7.18
N ASP A 502 -7.26 -19.21 8.18
CA ASP A 502 -6.51 -17.97 8.33
C ASP A 502 -4.99 -18.22 8.48
N MET A 503 -4.61 -19.23 9.26
CA MET A 503 -3.21 -19.66 9.38
C MET A 503 -2.64 -20.21 8.07
N LEU A 504 -3.41 -20.97 7.31
CA LEU A 504 -2.97 -21.50 6.01
C LEU A 504 -2.73 -20.38 4.99
N LEU A 505 -3.56 -19.36 5.02
CA LEU A 505 -3.42 -18.20 4.13
C LEU A 505 -2.22 -17.34 4.52
N ALA A 506 -2.01 -17.13 5.83
CA ALA A 506 -0.80 -16.47 6.31
C ALA A 506 0.47 -17.24 5.90
N ALA A 507 0.48 -18.57 6.08
CA ALA A 507 1.61 -19.39 5.64
C ALA A 507 1.88 -19.28 4.13
N LYS A 508 0.84 -19.19 3.31
CA LYS A 508 0.95 -18.98 1.87
C LYS A 508 1.51 -17.58 1.54
N SER A 509 1.00 -16.54 2.18
CA SER A 509 1.46 -15.16 2.00
C SER A 509 2.94 -15.01 2.36
N ILE A 510 3.34 -15.55 3.50
CA ILE A 510 4.74 -15.55 3.95
C ILE A 510 5.66 -16.33 2.98
N ALA A 511 5.19 -17.46 2.47
CA ALA A 511 5.95 -18.22 1.49
C ALA A 511 6.17 -17.44 0.19
N GLU A 512 5.19 -16.66 -0.24
CA GLU A 512 5.32 -15.74 -1.39
C GLU A 512 6.35 -14.65 -1.11
N ASN A 513 6.37 -14.09 0.10
CA ASN A 513 7.37 -13.11 0.52
C ASN A 513 8.79 -13.70 0.54
N ILE A 514 8.99 -14.88 1.13
CA ILE A 514 10.30 -15.57 1.14
C ILE A 514 10.86 -15.80 -0.28
N LYS A 515 10.00 -16.00 -1.27
CA LYS A 515 10.41 -16.28 -2.67
C LYS A 515 11.08 -15.08 -3.35
N TYR A 516 10.68 -13.86 -3.00
CA TYR A 516 11.16 -12.63 -3.66
C TYR A 516 12.37 -12.00 -2.97
N GLN A 517 12.85 -12.59 -1.91
CA GLN A 517 14.05 -12.20 -1.16
C GLN A 517 15.20 -13.20 -1.42
#